data_137c9c955a621da9e848af265a5c48f2
#
_entry.id   137c9c955a621da9e848af265a5c48f2
#
_cell.length_a   1.000
_cell.length_b   1.000
_cell.length_c   1.000
_cell.angle_alpha   90.00
_cell.angle_beta   90.00
_cell.angle_gamma   90.00
#
_symmetry.space_group_name_H-M   'P 1'
#
loop_
_entity.id
_entity.type
_entity.pdbx_description
1 polymer ?
#
loop_
_entity_poly.entity_id
_entity_poly.type
_entity_poly.pdbx_seq_one_letter_code
_entity_poly.pdbx_strand_id
1 'polypeptide(L)'
;MRSSVRPVDPSQLLKGVLDLAVLAVLDRADGYGYEVLRGLRAAGLEEVGDASVYGTLRRLYHAGLLTSYVVPSEEGPHRKYYSLNARGRDRLAESTKTWHAFAGTMERLVGA
;
A
#
# COMPACT_ATOMS: atom_id res chain seq x y z
N MET A 1 7.78 35.32 -14.14
CA MET A 1 7.42 35.27 -13.00
C MET A 1 7.71 34.03 -12.33
N ARG A 2 7.96 33.99 -11.26
CA ARG A 2 8.25 32.89 -10.69
C ARG A 2 7.17 32.44 -10.01
N SER A 3 6.91 31.42 -10.20
CA SER A 3 5.84 30.81 -9.53
C SER A 3 6.17 30.56 -8.10
N SER A 4 5.21 30.66 -7.25
CA SER A 4 5.39 30.27 -5.89
C SER A 4 4.89 28.88 -5.63
N VAL A 5 4.94 28.03 -6.63
CA VAL A 5 4.47 26.66 -6.48
C VAL A 5 5.32 25.92 -5.46
N ARG A 6 4.67 25.30 -4.50
CA ARG A 6 5.36 24.47 -3.53
C ARG A 6 5.77 23.15 -4.15
N PRO A 7 6.82 22.54 -3.64
CA PRO A 7 7.14 21.17 -4.06
C PRO A 7 5.93 20.28 -3.81
N VAL A 8 5.73 19.32 -4.70
CA VAL A 8 4.65 18.36 -4.53
C VAL A 8 5.02 17.40 -3.40
N ASP A 9 4.09 17.22 -2.49
CA ASP A 9 4.26 16.29 -1.41
C ASP A 9 3.98 14.88 -1.94
N PRO A 10 4.94 13.97 -1.87
CA PRO A 10 4.70 12.61 -2.37
C PRO A 10 3.48 11.94 -1.77
N SER A 11 3.07 12.34 -0.58
CA SER A 11 1.89 11.73 0.03
C SER A 11 0.63 11.98 -0.77
N GLN A 12 0.57 13.06 -1.54
CA GLN A 12 -0.59 13.31 -2.38
C GLN A 12 -0.67 12.32 -3.54
N LEU A 13 0.47 11.97 -4.11
CA LEU A 13 0.49 10.97 -5.15
C LEU A 13 0.20 9.59 -4.57
N LEU A 14 0.65 9.35 -3.35
CA LEU A 14 0.46 8.07 -2.68
C LEU A 14 -1.00 7.73 -2.47
N LYS A 15 -1.84 8.73 -2.25
CA LYS A 15 -3.25 8.49 -1.97
C LYS A 15 -3.93 7.63 -3.03
N GLY A 16 -3.49 7.75 -4.28
CA GLY A 16 -4.12 7.01 -5.35
C GLY A 16 -3.56 5.61 -5.54
N VAL A 17 -2.45 5.28 -4.90
CA VAL A 17 -1.79 4.00 -5.14
C VAL A 17 -1.53 3.20 -3.87
N LEU A 18 -1.97 3.70 -2.72
CA LEU A 18 -1.64 3.03 -1.47
C LEU A 18 -2.25 1.63 -1.38
N ASP A 19 -3.47 1.46 -1.88
CA ASP A 19 -4.08 0.13 -1.90
C ASP A 19 -3.20 -0.85 -2.66
N LEU A 20 -2.75 -0.45 -3.84
CA LEU A 20 -1.90 -1.30 -4.66
C LEU A 20 -0.60 -1.61 -3.92
N ALA A 21 0.00 -0.60 -3.30
CA ALA A 21 1.26 -0.79 -2.59
C ALA A 21 1.12 -1.76 -1.43
N VAL A 22 0.03 -1.66 -0.67
CA VAL A 22 -0.21 -2.57 0.45
C VAL A 22 -0.44 -4.00 -0.06
N LEU A 23 -1.22 -4.15 -1.12
CA LEU A 23 -1.42 -5.49 -1.70
C LEU A 23 -0.10 -6.08 -2.16
N ALA A 24 0.75 -5.26 -2.76
CA ALA A 24 2.05 -5.73 -3.25
C ALA A 24 2.97 -6.19 -2.11
N VAL A 25 2.96 -5.46 -0.99
CA VAL A 25 3.76 -5.86 0.16
C VAL A 25 3.25 -7.19 0.71
N LEU A 26 1.93 -7.34 0.83
CA LEU A 26 1.35 -8.56 1.37
C LEU A 26 1.49 -9.74 0.42
N ASP A 27 1.68 -9.48 -0.86
CA ASP A 27 1.93 -10.57 -1.81
C ASP A 27 3.27 -11.24 -1.54
N ARG A 28 4.22 -10.51 -0.97
CA ARG A 28 5.54 -11.09 -0.66
C ARG A 28 5.51 -11.90 0.61
N ALA A 29 4.77 -11.45 1.61
CA ALA A 29 4.68 -12.13 2.89
C ALA A 29 3.53 -11.54 3.68
N ASP A 30 2.89 -12.38 4.50
CA ASP A 30 1.91 -11.89 5.44
C ASP A 30 2.60 -10.89 6.38
N GLY A 31 1.82 -9.97 6.92
CA GLY A 31 2.39 -9.00 7.83
C GLY A 31 1.34 -8.38 8.73
N TYR A 32 1.78 -7.94 9.90
CA TYR A 32 0.92 -7.10 10.72
C TYR A 32 1.19 -5.65 10.37
N GLY A 33 0.33 -4.75 10.86
CA GLY A 33 0.34 -3.37 10.40
C GLY A 33 1.70 -2.70 10.41
N TYR A 34 2.45 -2.88 11.50
CA TYR A 34 3.76 -2.24 11.61
C TYR A 34 4.75 -2.80 10.58
N GLU A 35 4.69 -4.10 10.30
CA GLU A 35 5.55 -4.70 9.29
C GLU A 35 5.23 -4.18 7.89
N VAL A 36 3.95 -4.04 7.61
CA VAL A 36 3.52 -3.49 6.32
C VAL A 36 4.02 -2.06 6.17
N LEU A 37 3.87 -1.26 7.23
CA LEU A 37 4.36 0.12 7.23
C LEU A 37 5.85 0.15 6.95
N ARG A 38 6.62 -0.67 7.66
CA ARG A 38 8.06 -0.71 7.46
C ARG A 38 8.43 -1.15 6.05
N GLY A 39 7.70 -2.13 5.51
CA GLY A 39 7.95 -2.58 4.15
C GLY A 39 7.73 -1.50 3.12
N LEU A 40 6.68 -0.72 3.29
CA LEU A 40 6.41 0.38 2.38
C LEU A 40 7.50 1.45 2.46
N ARG A 41 7.91 1.80 3.69
CA ARG A 41 8.96 2.80 3.86
C ARG A 41 10.29 2.32 3.32
N ALA A 42 10.62 1.06 3.54
CA ALA A 42 11.86 0.50 3.04
C ALA A 42 11.89 0.46 1.51
N ALA A 43 10.73 0.34 0.89
CA ALA A 43 10.64 0.35 -0.56
C ALA A 43 10.74 1.76 -1.15
N GLY A 44 10.72 2.79 -0.32
CA GLY A 44 10.88 4.16 -0.78
C GLY A 44 9.68 5.05 -0.49
N LEU A 45 8.58 4.50 0.02
CA LEU A 45 7.40 5.32 0.33
C LEU A 45 7.53 5.84 1.76
N GLU A 46 8.49 6.72 1.97
CA GLU A 46 8.88 7.14 3.31
C GLU A 46 7.87 8.05 3.98
N GLU A 47 6.98 8.64 3.19
CA GLU A 47 6.00 9.59 3.74
C GLU A 47 4.72 8.93 4.22
N VAL A 48 4.58 7.61 4.04
CA VAL A 48 3.34 6.95 4.42
C VAL A 48 3.20 6.94 5.94
N GLY A 49 2.02 7.25 6.41
CA GLY A 49 1.75 7.32 7.84
C GLY A 49 1.03 6.09 8.36
N ASP A 50 1.12 5.91 9.68
CA ASP A 50 0.53 4.76 10.36
C ASP A 50 -0.97 4.66 10.13
N ALA A 51 -1.67 5.77 10.31
CA ALA A 51 -3.13 5.76 10.20
C ALA A 51 -3.57 5.36 8.78
N SER A 52 -2.82 5.82 7.78
CA SER A 52 -3.14 5.47 6.39
C SER A 52 -2.96 3.98 6.13
N VAL A 53 -1.90 3.41 6.67
CA VAL A 53 -1.64 1.98 6.48
C VAL A 53 -2.69 1.15 7.20
N TYR A 54 -2.95 1.45 8.48
CA TYR A 54 -3.92 0.68 9.24
C TYR A 54 -5.33 0.83 8.67
N GLY A 55 -5.68 2.02 8.22
CA GLY A 55 -6.97 2.25 7.58
C GLY A 55 -7.11 1.48 6.28
N THR A 56 -6.05 1.44 5.49
CA THR A 56 -6.05 0.71 4.24
C THR A 56 -6.19 -0.79 4.48
N LEU A 57 -5.44 -1.33 5.44
CA LEU A 57 -5.54 -2.76 5.77
C LEU A 57 -6.96 -3.12 6.20
N ARG A 58 -7.56 -2.30 7.05
CA ARG A 58 -8.91 -2.56 7.52
C ARG A 58 -9.90 -2.51 6.35
N ARG A 59 -9.76 -1.53 5.47
CA ARG A 59 -10.67 -1.39 4.36
C ARG A 59 -10.54 -2.54 3.37
N LEU A 60 -9.31 -2.96 3.07
CA LEU A 60 -9.10 -4.09 2.18
C LEU A 60 -9.62 -5.39 2.78
N TYR A 61 -9.47 -5.54 4.09
CA TYR A 61 -10.01 -6.69 4.78
C TYR A 61 -11.54 -6.73 4.66
N HIS A 62 -12.20 -5.62 4.92
CA HIS A 62 -13.65 -5.57 4.83
C HIS A 62 -14.16 -5.71 3.40
N ALA A 63 -13.32 -5.38 2.43
CA ALA A 63 -13.67 -5.58 1.03
C ALA A 63 -13.48 -7.04 0.59
N GLY A 64 -13.00 -7.91 1.48
CA GLY A 64 -12.88 -9.33 1.18
C GLY A 64 -11.61 -9.70 0.43
N LEU A 65 -10.61 -8.81 0.45
CA LEU A 65 -9.36 -9.05 -0.28
C LEU A 65 -8.27 -9.64 0.59
N LEU A 66 -8.44 -9.56 1.90
CA LEU A 66 -7.49 -10.08 2.87
C LEU A 66 -8.17 -10.99 3.85
N THR A 67 -7.42 -11.94 4.37
CA THR A 67 -7.81 -12.66 5.58
C THR A 67 -6.92 -12.14 6.71
N SER A 68 -7.31 -12.43 7.94
CA SER A 68 -6.49 -12.03 9.07
C SER A 68 -6.43 -13.16 10.09
N TYR A 69 -5.35 -13.19 10.85
CA TYR A 69 -5.19 -14.15 11.93
C TYR A 69 -4.34 -13.51 13.01
N VAL A 70 -4.50 -14.01 14.22
CA VAL A 70 -3.80 -13.47 15.38
C VAL A 70 -2.64 -14.38 15.72
N VAL A 71 -1.48 -13.76 15.93
CA VAL A 71 -0.30 -14.50 16.37
C VAL A 71 -0.07 -14.13 17.82
N PRO A 72 -0.12 -15.10 18.74
CA PRO A 72 0.16 -14.83 20.14
C PRO A 72 1.60 -14.40 20.33
N SER A 73 1.83 -13.53 21.29
CA SER A 73 3.16 -13.11 21.65
C SER A 73 3.38 -13.40 23.12
N GLU A 74 4.53 -13.96 23.46
CA GLU A 74 4.82 -14.27 24.85
C GLU A 74 5.14 -13.05 25.65
N GLU A 75 5.62 -12.02 24.99
CA GLU A 75 6.10 -10.85 25.69
C GLU A 75 5.41 -9.58 25.27
N GLY A 76 4.19 -9.63 24.89
CA GLY A 76 3.50 -8.44 24.48
C GLY A 76 2.14 -8.75 23.95
N PRO A 77 1.47 -7.75 23.40
CA PRO A 77 0.14 -7.98 22.89
C PRO A 77 0.18 -8.90 21.68
N HIS A 78 -0.93 -9.59 21.48
CA HIS A 78 -1.09 -10.40 20.29
C HIS A 78 -1.08 -9.49 19.07
N ARG A 79 -0.59 -10.03 17.94
CA ARG A 79 -0.49 -9.27 16.71
C ARG A 79 -1.44 -9.84 15.68
N LYS A 80 -2.14 -8.94 15.02
CA LYS A 80 -3.07 -9.31 13.96
C LYS A 80 -2.36 -9.24 12.63
N TYR A 81 -2.19 -10.38 12.01
CA TYR A 81 -1.54 -10.49 10.71
C TYR A 81 -2.58 -10.47 9.61
N TYR A 82 -2.19 -9.96 8.46
CA TYR A 82 -3.02 -9.95 7.27
C TYR A 82 -2.34 -10.76 6.18
N SER A 83 -3.16 -11.39 5.35
CA SER A 83 -2.69 -12.23 4.26
C SER A 83 -3.57 -12.00 3.05
N LEU A 84 -2.99 -11.99 1.85
CA LEU A 84 -3.79 -11.94 0.65
C LEU A 84 -4.55 -13.24 0.48
N ASN A 85 -5.82 -13.13 0.11
CA ASN A 85 -6.57 -14.31 -0.32
C ASN A 85 -6.63 -14.32 -1.84
N ALA A 86 -7.37 -15.26 -2.43
CA ALA A 86 -7.45 -15.38 -3.88
C ALA A 86 -7.97 -14.09 -4.52
N ARG A 87 -9.01 -13.50 -3.91
CA ARG A 87 -9.56 -12.25 -4.44
C ARG A 87 -8.57 -11.11 -4.35
N GLY A 88 -7.77 -11.10 -3.29
CA GLY A 88 -6.73 -10.08 -3.13
C GLY A 88 -5.66 -10.21 -4.20
N ARG A 89 -5.28 -11.44 -4.52
CA ARG A 89 -4.30 -11.66 -5.58
C ARG A 89 -4.85 -11.23 -6.93
N ASP A 90 -6.13 -11.52 -7.19
CA ASP A 90 -6.76 -11.06 -8.43
C ASP A 90 -6.80 -9.54 -8.51
N ARG A 91 -7.15 -8.89 -7.40
CA ARG A 91 -7.17 -7.43 -7.36
C ARG A 91 -5.78 -6.86 -7.59
N LEU A 92 -4.76 -7.48 -7.02
CA LEU A 92 -3.39 -7.03 -7.22
C LEU A 92 -3.01 -7.12 -8.69
N ALA A 93 -3.33 -8.23 -9.34
CA ALA A 93 -3.00 -8.39 -10.75
C ALA A 93 -3.69 -7.34 -11.62
N GLU A 94 -4.98 -7.09 -11.35
CA GLU A 94 -5.71 -6.09 -12.10
C GLU A 94 -5.20 -4.69 -11.86
N SER A 95 -4.94 -4.37 -10.60
CA SER A 95 -4.45 -3.04 -10.24
C SER A 95 -3.06 -2.80 -10.81
N THR A 96 -2.25 -3.84 -10.89
CA THR A 96 -0.93 -3.72 -11.48
C THR A 96 -1.02 -3.35 -12.96
N LYS A 97 -1.95 -3.96 -13.69
CA LYS A 97 -2.15 -3.60 -15.09
C LYS A 97 -2.58 -2.14 -15.23
N THR A 98 -3.52 -1.74 -14.39
CA THR A 98 -4.01 -0.37 -14.41
C THR A 98 -2.88 0.61 -14.11
N TRP A 99 -2.05 0.24 -13.12
CA TRP A 99 -0.91 1.08 -12.77
C TRP A 99 0.05 1.24 -13.94
N HIS A 100 0.41 0.14 -14.60
CA HIS A 100 1.35 0.22 -15.72
C HIS A 100 0.79 1.08 -16.85
N ALA A 101 -0.48 0.94 -17.16
CA ALA A 101 -1.10 1.75 -18.20
C ALA A 101 -1.09 3.23 -17.82
N PHE A 102 -1.45 3.52 -16.56
CA PHE A 102 -1.48 4.88 -16.08
C PHE A 102 -0.07 5.48 -16.05
N ALA A 103 0.90 4.74 -15.54
CA ALA A 103 2.27 5.21 -15.48
C ALA A 103 2.82 5.48 -16.87
N GLY A 104 2.50 4.62 -17.82
CA GLY A 104 2.92 4.83 -19.20
C GLY A 104 2.35 6.11 -19.79
N THR A 105 1.08 6.37 -19.51
CA THR A 105 0.44 7.60 -19.95
C THR A 105 1.14 8.82 -19.34
N MET A 106 1.40 8.77 -18.04
CA MET A 106 2.04 9.88 -17.36
C MET A 106 3.46 10.10 -17.89
N GLU A 107 4.19 9.01 -18.15
CA GLU A 107 5.52 9.13 -18.71
C GLU A 107 5.51 9.85 -20.05
N ARG A 108 4.54 9.53 -20.89
CA ARG A 108 4.43 10.20 -22.19
C ARG A 108 4.08 11.67 -22.03
N LEU A 109 3.29 12.00 -21.03
CA LEU A 109 2.87 13.39 -20.83
C LEU A 109 3.95 14.26 -20.25
N VAL A 110 4.70 13.74 -19.29
CA VAL A 110 5.65 14.59 -18.56
C VAL A 110 7.09 14.27 -18.87
N GLY A 111 7.34 13.07 -19.32
CA GLY A 111 8.67 12.61 -19.33
C GLY A 111 9.42 12.98 -20.53
N ALA A 112 8.91 13.12 -21.44
CA ALA A 112 9.70 13.40 -22.56
C ALA A 112 11.09 13.44 -22.49
#